data_4fe70a12c079e1b99cbcacd13177181f
#
_entry.id   4fe70a12c079e1b99cbcacd13177181f
#
_cell.length_a   1.000
_cell.length_b   1.000
_cell.length_c   1.000
_cell.angle_alpha   90.00
_cell.angle_beta   90.00
_cell.angle_gamma   90.00
#
_symmetry.space_group_name_H-M   'P 1'
#
loop_
_entity.id
_entity.type
_entity.pdbx_description
1 polymer ?
#
loop_
_entity_poly.entity_id
_entity_poly.type
_entity_poly.pdbx_seq_one_letter_code
_entity_poly.pdbx_strand_id
1 'polypeptide(L)'
;MRRHRVVVFVRDGLLPIEFGIVHRLFGEARSREGEPLYEVLTCTPTPGAVRTDTDVTITVEHGPALLGTADTVVIPASDQDYDPPEDGACLVTSRTLSHTFAPGTRVASICTGSFVLAAAGLLGDRRATTHWKSADAFRRLYPDVHLDPGVLYTHDGSVLTAAGVASGIDLCLYMIRIDHGASVANEVARGTVVPPHRSGGQAQFITEPVPEADGASTARARARALSHLDQPLSLRELAEWESMSVRTFTRRFRAETGMSPTQWILEQRIIRARELLENTDLPVDDVAAAAGFGTATSLRQHLSRTVGVSPSAYRATFR
;
A
#
# COMPACT_ATOMS: atom_id res chain seq x y z
N MET A 1 -20.93 -17.83 11.00
CA MET A 1 -20.88 -16.94 9.81
C MET A 1 -20.00 -17.57 8.74
N ARG A 2 -20.32 -17.41 7.44
CA ARG A 2 -19.40 -17.82 6.37
C ARG A 2 -18.15 -16.95 6.45
N ARG A 3 -16.95 -17.55 6.42
CA ARG A 3 -15.67 -16.80 6.35
C ARG A 3 -15.56 -16.10 5.02
N HIS A 4 -14.98 -14.91 5.01
CA HIS A 4 -14.67 -14.20 3.78
C HIS A 4 -13.57 -14.95 3.02
N ARG A 5 -13.86 -15.39 1.79
CA ARG A 5 -12.93 -16.19 1.00
C ARG A 5 -12.03 -15.31 0.16
N VAL A 6 -10.73 -15.40 0.43
CA VAL A 6 -9.66 -14.77 -0.36
C VAL A 6 -9.04 -15.84 -1.25
N VAL A 7 -9.07 -15.64 -2.56
CA VAL A 7 -8.41 -16.53 -3.51
C VAL A 7 -7.19 -15.83 -4.09
N VAL A 8 -6.01 -16.44 -3.92
CA VAL A 8 -4.75 -15.97 -4.49
C VAL A 8 -4.54 -16.66 -5.83
N PHE A 9 -4.57 -15.88 -6.91
CA PHE A 9 -4.36 -16.42 -8.26
C PHE A 9 -2.89 -16.30 -8.64
N VAL A 10 -2.22 -17.43 -8.73
CA VAL A 10 -0.78 -17.53 -9.00
C VAL A 10 -0.49 -18.14 -10.37
N ARG A 11 0.68 -17.83 -10.91
CA ARG A 11 1.17 -18.31 -12.19
C ARG A 11 2.68 -18.46 -12.14
N ASP A 12 3.27 -19.14 -13.15
CA ASP A 12 4.72 -19.32 -13.25
C ASP A 12 5.47 -17.99 -13.11
N GLY A 13 6.62 -18.05 -12.49
CA GLY A 13 7.41 -16.88 -12.13
C GLY A 13 6.92 -16.15 -10.89
N LEU A 14 6.05 -16.79 -10.09
CA LEU A 14 5.51 -16.22 -8.86
C LEU A 14 6.59 -15.66 -7.94
N LEU A 15 6.40 -14.44 -7.44
CA LEU A 15 7.24 -13.86 -6.40
C LEU A 15 6.78 -14.37 -5.01
N PRO A 16 7.54 -15.25 -4.31
CA PRO A 16 7.12 -15.90 -3.08
C PRO A 16 6.78 -14.94 -1.95
N ILE A 17 7.49 -13.81 -1.87
CA ILE A 17 7.25 -12.80 -0.84
C ILE A 17 5.84 -12.22 -0.93
N GLU A 18 5.37 -11.89 -2.15
CA GLU A 18 4.04 -11.29 -2.34
C GLU A 18 2.92 -12.29 -2.11
N PHE A 19 3.14 -13.53 -2.52
CA PHE A 19 2.27 -14.65 -2.20
C PHE A 19 2.16 -14.88 -0.69
N GLY A 20 3.30 -14.93 0.00
CA GLY A 20 3.39 -15.14 1.43
C GLY A 20 2.71 -14.02 2.24
N ILE A 21 2.81 -12.75 1.80
CA ILE A 21 2.16 -11.61 2.42
C ILE A 21 0.64 -11.83 2.50
N VAL A 22 -0.01 -12.24 1.41
CA VAL A 22 -1.46 -12.44 1.36
C VAL A 22 -1.88 -13.53 2.33
N HIS A 23 -1.24 -14.70 2.26
CA HIS A 23 -1.53 -15.82 3.15
C HIS A 23 -1.30 -15.49 4.61
N ARG A 24 -0.19 -14.79 4.91
CA ARG A 24 0.17 -14.42 6.29
C ARG A 24 -0.85 -13.44 6.88
N LEU A 25 -1.15 -12.36 6.20
CA LEU A 25 -1.96 -11.29 6.78
C LEU A 25 -3.42 -11.69 6.93
N PHE A 26 -4.04 -12.25 5.89
CA PHE A 26 -5.42 -12.71 5.98
C PHE A 26 -5.55 -13.95 6.87
N GLY A 27 -4.55 -14.84 6.84
CA GLY A 27 -4.53 -16.03 7.69
C GLY A 27 -4.41 -15.74 9.18
N GLU A 28 -3.84 -14.60 9.58
CA GLU A 28 -3.70 -14.19 10.99
C GLU A 28 -4.92 -13.40 11.52
N ALA A 29 -5.82 -12.94 10.66
CA ALA A 29 -6.97 -12.15 11.09
C ALA A 29 -7.97 -13.01 11.88
N ARG A 30 -8.22 -12.63 13.14
CA ARG A 30 -9.10 -13.34 14.07
C ARG A 30 -10.20 -12.42 14.60
N SER A 31 -11.34 -13.03 14.95
CA SER A 31 -12.38 -12.38 15.75
C SER A 31 -11.91 -12.21 17.20
N ARG A 32 -12.70 -11.51 18.02
CA ARG A 32 -12.46 -11.40 19.47
C ARG A 32 -12.48 -12.74 20.20
N GLU A 33 -13.20 -13.70 19.65
CA GLU A 33 -13.33 -15.06 20.15
C GLU A 33 -12.19 -15.99 19.65
N GLY A 34 -11.25 -15.46 18.82
CA GLY A 34 -10.12 -16.20 18.27
C GLY A 34 -10.44 -16.95 16.97
N GLU A 35 -11.66 -16.84 16.42
CA GLU A 35 -12.06 -17.53 15.21
C GLU A 35 -11.44 -16.89 13.95
N PRO A 36 -10.98 -17.69 12.95
CA PRO A 36 -10.50 -17.18 11.70
C PRO A 36 -11.58 -16.38 10.94
N LEU A 37 -11.24 -15.17 10.51
CA LEU A 37 -12.14 -14.28 9.76
C LEU A 37 -12.12 -14.55 8.26
N TYR A 38 -11.01 -15.07 7.75
CA TYR A 38 -10.83 -15.38 6.33
C TYR A 38 -10.53 -16.86 6.10
N GLU A 39 -10.90 -17.31 4.92
CA GLU A 39 -10.44 -18.54 4.29
C GLU A 39 -9.57 -18.17 3.10
N VAL A 40 -8.26 -18.48 3.16
CA VAL A 40 -7.31 -18.11 2.10
C VAL A 40 -6.94 -19.36 1.31
N LEU A 41 -7.24 -19.34 0.02
CA LEU A 41 -6.99 -20.46 -0.90
C LEU A 41 -6.16 -19.97 -2.08
N THR A 42 -5.42 -20.89 -2.73
CA THR A 42 -4.59 -20.57 -3.91
C THR A 42 -5.12 -21.32 -5.11
N CYS A 43 -5.18 -20.67 -6.27
CA CYS A 43 -5.44 -21.31 -7.54
C CYS A 43 -4.46 -20.86 -8.62
N THR A 44 -4.38 -21.65 -9.68
CA THR A 44 -3.51 -21.42 -10.84
C THR A 44 -4.27 -21.75 -12.14
N PRO A 45 -3.86 -21.24 -13.31
CA PRO A 45 -4.52 -21.58 -14.58
C PRO A 45 -4.64 -23.07 -14.83
N THR A 46 -3.62 -23.86 -14.49
CA THR A 46 -3.61 -25.31 -14.60
C THR A 46 -3.07 -25.92 -13.32
N PRO A 47 -3.86 -26.68 -12.54
CA PRO A 47 -3.39 -27.31 -11.31
C PRO A 47 -2.10 -28.10 -11.52
N GLY A 48 -1.18 -27.97 -10.57
CA GLY A 48 0.14 -28.61 -10.67
C GLY A 48 1.26 -27.76 -10.09
N ALA A 49 2.46 -27.95 -10.60
CA ALA A 49 3.66 -27.23 -10.21
C ALA A 49 3.64 -25.79 -10.77
N VAL A 50 3.89 -24.82 -9.93
CA VAL A 50 4.08 -23.39 -10.27
C VAL A 50 5.51 -23.03 -9.91
N ARG A 51 6.29 -22.59 -10.90
CA ARG A 51 7.64 -22.09 -10.72
C ARG A 51 7.60 -20.72 -10.02
N THR A 52 8.55 -20.48 -9.13
CA THR A 52 8.76 -19.15 -8.55
C THR A 52 9.93 -18.43 -9.24
N ASP A 53 10.18 -17.17 -8.91
CA ASP A 53 11.36 -16.39 -9.34
C ASP A 53 12.65 -16.81 -8.60
N THR A 54 12.54 -17.80 -7.69
CA THR A 54 13.64 -18.39 -6.93
C THR A 54 13.85 -19.85 -7.32
N ASP A 55 14.66 -20.58 -6.56
CA ASP A 55 14.93 -22.02 -6.73
C ASP A 55 13.81 -22.94 -6.19
N VAL A 56 12.69 -22.35 -5.74
CA VAL A 56 11.56 -23.10 -5.17
C VAL A 56 10.42 -23.21 -6.17
N THR A 57 9.77 -24.39 -6.18
CA THR A 57 8.51 -24.65 -6.89
C THR A 57 7.43 -25.00 -5.89
N ILE A 58 6.23 -24.45 -6.06
CA ILE A 58 5.08 -24.77 -5.23
C ILE A 58 4.08 -25.63 -6.02
N THR A 59 3.37 -26.55 -5.33
CA THR A 59 2.27 -27.31 -5.94
C THR A 59 0.94 -26.66 -5.57
N VAL A 60 0.11 -26.34 -6.57
CA VAL A 60 -1.20 -25.75 -6.41
C VAL A 60 -2.27 -26.71 -6.89
N GLU A 61 -3.19 -27.07 -5.99
CA GLU A 61 -4.20 -28.12 -6.26
C GLU A 61 -5.43 -27.60 -6.99
N HIS A 62 -5.73 -26.27 -6.86
CA HIS A 62 -6.97 -25.70 -7.37
C HIS A 62 -6.76 -24.98 -8.70
N GLY A 63 -7.72 -25.20 -9.60
CA GLY A 63 -7.83 -24.50 -10.88
C GLY A 63 -8.68 -23.24 -10.81
N PRO A 64 -8.90 -22.56 -11.95
CA PRO A 64 -9.55 -21.27 -12.05
C PRO A 64 -11.04 -21.27 -11.63
N ALA A 65 -11.70 -22.44 -11.59
CA ALA A 65 -13.08 -22.54 -11.10
C ALA A 65 -13.24 -22.02 -9.65
N LEU A 66 -12.15 -22.02 -8.86
CA LEU A 66 -12.15 -21.49 -7.50
C LEU A 66 -12.44 -19.98 -7.46
N LEU A 67 -12.04 -19.22 -8.49
CA LEU A 67 -12.27 -17.78 -8.60
C LEU A 67 -13.75 -17.38 -8.51
N GLY A 68 -14.65 -18.22 -9.05
CA GLY A 68 -16.10 -18.01 -8.99
C GLY A 68 -16.70 -18.11 -7.59
N THR A 69 -15.93 -18.56 -6.61
CA THR A 69 -16.35 -18.72 -5.20
C THR A 69 -15.77 -17.64 -4.28
N ALA A 70 -14.90 -16.77 -4.82
CA ALA A 70 -14.15 -15.78 -4.05
C ALA A 70 -14.98 -14.55 -3.70
N ASP A 71 -14.82 -14.06 -2.48
CA ASP A 71 -15.26 -12.72 -2.09
C ASP A 71 -14.18 -11.68 -2.45
N THR A 72 -12.91 -12.09 -2.39
CA THR A 72 -11.76 -11.29 -2.84
C THR A 72 -10.80 -12.17 -3.64
N VAL A 73 -10.33 -11.66 -4.78
CA VAL A 73 -9.24 -12.26 -5.55
C VAL A 73 -8.01 -11.36 -5.44
N VAL A 74 -6.84 -11.94 -5.17
CA VAL A 74 -5.57 -11.23 -5.13
C VAL A 74 -4.61 -11.83 -6.16
N ILE A 75 -4.02 -10.96 -6.98
CA ILE A 75 -3.07 -11.33 -8.03
C ILE A 75 -1.69 -10.77 -7.66
N PRO A 76 -0.77 -11.60 -7.13
CA PRO A 76 0.62 -11.21 -6.91
C PRO A 76 1.38 -11.10 -8.24
N ALA A 77 2.57 -10.51 -8.18
CA ALA A 77 3.48 -10.39 -9.32
C ALA A 77 4.04 -11.74 -9.79
N SER A 78 4.49 -11.74 -11.03
CA SER A 78 5.31 -12.77 -11.62
C SER A 78 6.55 -12.14 -12.27
N ASP A 79 7.66 -12.86 -12.30
CA ASP A 79 8.89 -12.43 -13.01
C ASP A 79 8.62 -12.16 -14.51
N GLN A 80 7.63 -12.85 -15.08
CA GLN A 80 7.21 -12.68 -16.47
C GLN A 80 6.52 -11.35 -16.76
N ASP A 81 6.02 -10.65 -15.74
CA ASP A 81 5.35 -9.37 -15.92
C ASP A 81 6.33 -8.19 -16.06
N TYR A 82 7.60 -8.36 -15.67
CA TYR A 82 8.60 -7.29 -15.75
C TYR A 82 9.08 -6.99 -17.16
N ASP A 83 8.96 -7.99 -18.05
CA ASP A 83 9.23 -7.87 -19.48
C ASP A 83 8.06 -8.46 -20.26
N PRO A 84 6.88 -7.82 -20.22
CA PRO A 84 5.70 -8.34 -20.88
C PRO A 84 5.91 -8.35 -22.39
N PRO A 85 5.52 -9.44 -23.09
CA PRO A 85 5.61 -9.51 -24.54
C PRO A 85 4.87 -8.34 -25.20
N GLU A 86 5.43 -7.80 -26.31
CA GLU A 86 4.85 -6.67 -27.04
C GLU A 86 3.43 -6.96 -27.58
N ASP A 87 3.09 -8.21 -27.77
CA ASP A 87 1.76 -8.67 -28.19
C ASP A 87 0.74 -8.81 -27.06
N GLY A 88 1.12 -8.43 -25.83
CA GLY A 88 0.25 -8.51 -24.65
C GLY A 88 -0.11 -9.92 -24.26
N ALA A 89 0.74 -10.92 -24.55
CA ALA A 89 0.48 -12.38 -24.37
C ALA A 89 0.33 -12.85 -22.90
N CYS A 90 0.05 -11.94 -21.96
CA CYS A 90 -0.67 -12.29 -20.72
C CYS A 90 -2.12 -12.77 -21.01
N LEU A 91 -2.42 -13.02 -22.30
CA LEU A 91 -3.78 -13.23 -22.84
C LEU A 91 -4.46 -14.50 -22.33
N VAL A 92 -3.73 -15.57 -22.06
CA VAL A 92 -4.36 -16.83 -21.57
C VAL A 92 -4.86 -16.62 -20.13
N THR A 93 -4.07 -15.94 -19.31
CA THR A 93 -4.40 -15.63 -17.92
C THR A 93 -5.54 -14.60 -17.84
N SER A 94 -5.54 -13.58 -18.71
CA SER A 94 -6.52 -12.51 -18.69
C SER A 94 -7.91 -12.99 -19.16
N ARG A 95 -7.98 -13.86 -20.17
CA ARG A 95 -9.26 -14.46 -20.62
C ARG A 95 -9.90 -15.34 -19.55
N THR A 96 -9.10 -16.04 -18.76
CA THR A 96 -9.60 -16.83 -17.63
C THR A 96 -10.19 -15.94 -16.56
N LEU A 97 -9.63 -14.75 -16.32
CA LEU A 97 -10.07 -13.86 -15.26
C LEU A 97 -11.35 -13.08 -15.61
N SER A 98 -11.48 -12.59 -16.85
CA SER A 98 -12.55 -11.65 -17.23
C SER A 98 -13.98 -12.23 -17.13
N HIS A 99 -14.13 -13.55 -17.10
CA HIS A 99 -15.46 -14.22 -17.09
C HIS A 99 -15.71 -15.11 -15.87
N THR A 100 -14.77 -15.17 -14.91
CA THR A 100 -14.82 -16.17 -13.83
C THR A 100 -15.24 -15.57 -12.47
N PHE A 101 -15.23 -14.25 -12.29
CA PHE A 101 -15.60 -13.65 -11.02
C PHE A 101 -17.11 -13.61 -10.81
N ALA A 102 -17.55 -13.90 -9.58
CA ALA A 102 -18.92 -13.65 -9.18
C ALA A 102 -19.20 -12.13 -9.14
N PRO A 103 -20.46 -11.70 -9.41
CA PRO A 103 -20.82 -10.30 -9.24
C PRO A 103 -20.52 -9.80 -7.82
N GLY A 104 -19.83 -8.67 -7.72
CA GLY A 104 -19.45 -8.09 -6.43
C GLY A 104 -18.13 -8.58 -5.85
N THR A 105 -17.42 -9.50 -6.51
CA THR A 105 -16.08 -9.91 -6.09
C THR A 105 -15.10 -8.72 -6.12
N ARG A 106 -14.40 -8.51 -5.01
CA ARG A 106 -13.31 -7.55 -4.91
C ARG A 106 -12.06 -8.14 -5.59
N VAL A 107 -11.38 -7.34 -6.40
CA VAL A 107 -10.17 -7.78 -7.11
C VAL A 107 -9.00 -6.90 -6.71
N ALA A 108 -7.91 -7.51 -6.31
CA ALA A 108 -6.71 -6.79 -5.89
C ALA A 108 -5.48 -7.30 -6.65
N SER A 109 -4.51 -6.42 -6.89
CA SER A 109 -3.19 -6.79 -7.41
C SER A 109 -2.07 -6.22 -6.55
N ILE A 110 -0.95 -6.93 -6.55
CA ILE A 110 0.29 -6.48 -5.93
C ILE A 110 1.35 -6.37 -7.03
N CYS A 111 2.08 -5.24 -7.06
CA CYS A 111 3.18 -5.00 -7.99
C CYS A 111 2.73 -5.13 -9.47
N THR A 112 3.44 -5.92 -10.25
CA THR A 112 3.15 -6.18 -11.66
C THR A 112 1.93 -7.05 -11.90
N GLY A 113 1.31 -7.62 -10.87
CA GLY A 113 -0.01 -8.25 -10.98
C GLY A 113 -1.10 -7.35 -11.57
N SER A 114 -0.89 -6.01 -11.54
CA SER A 114 -1.75 -5.03 -12.21
C SER A 114 -1.79 -5.18 -13.73
N PHE A 115 -0.72 -5.67 -14.37
CA PHE A 115 -0.70 -5.97 -15.82
C PHE A 115 -1.75 -7.02 -16.18
N VAL A 116 -1.91 -8.02 -15.32
CA VAL A 116 -2.94 -9.07 -15.50
C VAL A 116 -4.34 -8.47 -15.42
N LEU A 117 -4.58 -7.56 -14.46
CA LEU A 117 -5.87 -6.86 -14.34
C LEU A 117 -6.15 -5.97 -15.55
N ALA A 118 -5.13 -5.26 -16.04
CA ALA A 118 -5.25 -4.41 -17.22
C ALA A 118 -5.55 -5.24 -18.48
N ALA A 119 -4.81 -6.33 -18.70
CA ALA A 119 -5.02 -7.25 -19.81
C ALA A 119 -6.41 -7.93 -19.77
N ALA A 120 -6.97 -8.12 -18.57
CA ALA A 120 -8.33 -8.63 -18.38
C ALA A 120 -9.42 -7.56 -18.56
N GLY A 121 -9.06 -6.30 -18.86
CA GLY A 121 -10.00 -5.18 -19.03
C GLY A 121 -10.60 -4.66 -17.71
N LEU A 122 -10.04 -5.05 -16.56
CA LEU A 122 -10.57 -4.71 -15.24
C LEU A 122 -10.16 -3.32 -14.74
N LEU A 123 -9.20 -2.67 -15.42
CA LEU A 123 -8.67 -1.35 -15.04
C LEU A 123 -9.13 -0.21 -15.96
N GLY A 124 -9.98 -0.47 -16.96
CA GLY A 124 -10.48 0.58 -17.87
C GLY A 124 -11.13 1.73 -17.09
N ASP A 125 -10.73 2.99 -17.40
CA ASP A 125 -11.20 4.22 -16.76
C ASP A 125 -11.03 4.26 -15.22
N ARG A 126 -10.20 3.38 -14.64
CA ARG A 126 -9.96 3.31 -13.21
C ARG A 126 -8.58 3.86 -12.83
N ARG A 127 -8.51 4.38 -11.61
CA ARG A 127 -7.23 4.73 -11.00
C ARG A 127 -6.53 3.48 -10.50
N ALA A 128 -5.30 3.26 -10.98
CA ALA A 128 -4.47 2.11 -10.62
C ALA A 128 -3.04 2.53 -10.27
N THR A 129 -2.31 1.66 -9.60
CA THR A 129 -0.85 1.75 -9.44
C THR A 129 -0.18 0.43 -9.79
N THR A 130 1.10 0.47 -10.04
CA THR A 130 1.99 -0.67 -10.30
C THR A 130 3.36 -0.39 -9.70
N HIS A 131 4.29 -1.34 -9.81
CA HIS A 131 5.67 -1.10 -9.43
C HIS A 131 6.27 0.02 -10.29
N TRP A 132 6.92 1.00 -9.65
CA TRP A 132 7.44 2.20 -10.32
C TRP A 132 8.36 1.88 -11.52
N LYS A 133 9.20 0.84 -11.42
CA LYS A 133 10.09 0.41 -12.52
C LYS A 133 9.33 -0.01 -13.77
N SER A 134 8.10 -0.50 -13.61
CA SER A 134 7.26 -1.00 -14.69
C SER A 134 6.24 0.03 -15.18
N ALA A 135 6.21 1.23 -14.59
CA ALA A 135 5.20 2.25 -14.88
C ALA A 135 5.19 2.69 -16.36
N ASP A 136 6.37 2.86 -16.97
CA ASP A 136 6.45 3.30 -18.36
C ASP A 136 6.05 2.19 -19.34
N ALA A 137 6.40 0.95 -19.05
CA ALA A 137 5.91 -0.21 -19.81
C ALA A 137 4.38 -0.33 -19.70
N PHE A 138 3.85 -0.17 -18.49
CA PHE A 138 2.42 -0.22 -18.24
C PHE A 138 1.64 0.87 -19.03
N ARG A 139 2.11 2.12 -19.02
CA ARG A 139 1.49 3.22 -19.77
C ARG A 139 1.48 2.99 -21.29
N ARG A 140 2.56 2.38 -21.81
CA ARG A 140 2.63 2.06 -23.25
C ARG A 140 1.62 0.98 -23.65
N LEU A 141 1.45 -0.04 -22.81
CA LEU A 141 0.57 -1.18 -23.10
C LEU A 141 -0.91 -0.88 -22.81
N TYR A 142 -1.19 -0.05 -21.80
CA TYR A 142 -2.54 0.23 -21.31
C TYR A 142 -2.76 1.74 -21.14
N PRO A 143 -2.79 2.52 -22.25
CA PRO A 143 -2.86 3.99 -22.21
C PRO A 143 -4.19 4.52 -21.62
N ASP A 144 -5.26 3.73 -21.66
CA ASP A 144 -6.59 4.09 -21.16
C ASP A 144 -6.72 3.92 -19.61
N VAL A 145 -5.70 3.38 -18.93
CA VAL A 145 -5.70 3.23 -17.48
C VAL A 145 -5.12 4.49 -16.81
N HIS A 146 -5.82 5.03 -15.83
CA HIS A 146 -5.34 6.17 -15.02
C HIS A 146 -4.24 5.72 -14.04
N LEU A 147 -3.03 5.49 -14.55
CA LEU A 147 -1.90 5.01 -13.76
C LEU A 147 -1.30 6.13 -12.91
N ASP A 148 -1.27 5.93 -11.60
CA ASP A 148 -0.57 6.76 -10.61
C ASP A 148 0.59 5.96 -9.97
N PRO A 149 1.81 6.02 -10.51
CA PRO A 149 2.95 5.28 -9.98
C PRO A 149 3.53 5.92 -8.73
N GLY A 150 3.03 7.09 -8.33
CA GLY A 150 3.52 7.82 -7.15
C GLY A 150 2.93 7.35 -5.82
N VAL A 151 1.97 6.41 -5.81
CA VAL A 151 1.24 6.01 -4.61
C VAL A 151 1.52 4.57 -4.20
N LEU A 152 1.34 4.24 -2.92
CA LEU A 152 1.54 2.87 -2.42
C LEU A 152 0.45 1.93 -2.88
N TYR A 153 -0.81 2.36 -2.82
CA TYR A 153 -1.96 1.60 -3.31
C TYR A 153 -3.12 2.51 -3.67
N THR A 154 -4.01 2.00 -4.52
CA THR A 154 -5.27 2.63 -4.90
C THR A 154 -6.46 1.76 -4.50
N HIS A 155 -7.62 2.39 -4.33
CA HIS A 155 -8.91 1.73 -4.19
C HIS A 155 -9.91 2.48 -5.07
N ASP A 156 -10.43 1.80 -6.08
CA ASP A 156 -11.40 2.35 -7.03
C ASP A 156 -12.54 1.34 -7.26
N GLY A 157 -13.64 1.56 -6.54
CA GLY A 157 -14.79 0.65 -6.58
C GLY A 157 -14.47 -0.73 -5.99
N SER A 158 -14.58 -1.79 -6.79
CA SER A 158 -14.22 -3.16 -6.39
C SER A 158 -12.77 -3.54 -6.72
N VAL A 159 -11.99 -2.61 -7.29
CA VAL A 159 -10.62 -2.87 -7.74
C VAL A 159 -9.61 -2.13 -6.87
N LEU A 160 -8.60 -2.86 -6.42
CA LEU A 160 -7.50 -2.33 -5.61
C LEU A 160 -6.16 -2.72 -6.26
N THR A 161 -5.21 -1.81 -6.26
CA THR A 161 -3.86 -2.12 -6.77
C THR A 161 -2.80 -1.59 -5.81
N ALA A 162 -1.73 -2.35 -5.59
CA ALA A 162 -0.58 -1.92 -4.78
C ALA A 162 0.70 -1.90 -5.61
N ALA A 163 1.58 -0.98 -5.26
CA ALA A 163 2.85 -0.74 -5.94
C ALA A 163 3.84 -1.93 -5.87
N GLY A 164 3.75 -2.74 -4.82
CA GLY A 164 4.54 -3.99 -4.71
C GLY A 164 5.19 -4.19 -3.35
N VAL A 165 5.59 -5.40 -3.09
CA VAL A 165 6.28 -5.89 -1.89
C VAL A 165 5.68 -5.30 -0.60
N ALA A 166 6.38 -4.36 0.04
CA ALA A 166 5.93 -3.74 1.30
C ALA A 166 4.59 -3.03 1.19
N SER A 167 4.22 -2.44 0.04
CA SER A 167 2.90 -1.84 -0.15
C SER A 167 1.78 -2.87 -0.32
N GLY A 168 2.12 -4.12 -0.66
CA GLY A 168 1.19 -5.24 -0.60
C GLY A 168 0.73 -5.53 0.83
N ILE A 169 1.62 -5.38 1.82
CA ILE A 169 1.28 -5.45 3.25
C ILE A 169 0.24 -4.38 3.59
N ASP A 170 0.49 -3.12 3.18
CA ASP A 170 -0.43 -2.02 3.46
C ASP A 170 -1.80 -2.22 2.82
N LEU A 171 -1.83 -2.73 1.59
CA LEU A 171 -3.08 -3.04 0.90
C LEU A 171 -3.86 -4.15 1.63
N CYS A 172 -3.21 -5.24 2.05
CA CYS A 172 -3.87 -6.30 2.81
C CYS A 172 -4.40 -5.79 4.15
N LEU A 173 -3.60 -5.03 4.91
CA LEU A 173 -4.04 -4.40 6.17
C LEU A 173 -5.19 -3.42 5.95
N TYR A 174 -5.17 -2.67 4.85
CA TYR A 174 -6.27 -1.80 4.47
C TYR A 174 -7.56 -2.61 4.19
N MET A 175 -7.48 -3.70 3.43
CA MET A 175 -8.63 -4.58 3.19
C MET A 175 -9.18 -5.18 4.49
N ILE A 176 -8.32 -5.69 5.38
CA ILE A 176 -8.73 -6.20 6.70
C ILE A 176 -9.40 -5.10 7.53
N ARG A 177 -8.90 -3.87 7.45
CA ARG A 177 -9.46 -2.71 8.16
C ARG A 177 -10.86 -2.35 7.68
N ILE A 178 -11.12 -2.35 6.37
CA ILE A 178 -12.46 -2.06 5.85
C ILE A 178 -13.45 -3.20 6.12
N ASP A 179 -12.99 -4.44 6.18
CA ASP A 179 -13.83 -5.62 6.39
C ASP A 179 -14.17 -5.84 7.89
N HIS A 180 -13.19 -5.65 8.78
CA HIS A 180 -13.28 -6.04 10.20
C HIS A 180 -12.87 -4.94 11.20
N GLY A 181 -12.56 -3.75 10.71
CA GLY A 181 -12.21 -2.61 11.54
C GLY A 181 -10.74 -2.51 11.93
N ALA A 182 -10.40 -1.36 12.54
CA ALA A 182 -9.02 -0.99 12.85
C ALA A 182 -8.37 -1.93 13.88
N SER A 183 -9.13 -2.43 14.86
CA SER A 183 -8.59 -3.30 15.92
C SER A 183 -7.99 -4.59 15.34
N VAL A 184 -8.74 -5.27 14.46
CA VAL A 184 -8.27 -6.52 13.82
C VAL A 184 -7.03 -6.24 12.95
N ALA A 185 -7.08 -5.20 12.10
CA ALA A 185 -5.94 -4.84 11.24
C ALA A 185 -4.68 -4.50 12.05
N ASN A 186 -4.81 -3.79 13.17
CA ASN A 186 -3.70 -3.42 14.03
C ASN A 186 -3.10 -4.66 14.75
N GLU A 187 -3.93 -5.64 15.11
CA GLU A 187 -3.45 -6.90 15.70
C GLU A 187 -2.65 -7.72 14.70
N VAL A 188 -3.16 -7.86 13.47
CA VAL A 188 -2.43 -8.51 12.36
C VAL A 188 -1.11 -7.80 12.09
N ALA A 189 -1.10 -6.47 12.04
CA ALA A 189 0.12 -5.68 11.83
C ALA A 189 1.17 -5.93 12.93
N ARG A 190 0.75 -5.98 14.20
CA ARG A 190 1.63 -6.33 15.32
C ARG A 190 2.22 -7.74 15.19
N GLY A 191 1.39 -8.74 14.87
CA GLY A 191 1.84 -10.11 14.67
C GLY A 191 2.79 -10.27 13.48
N THR A 192 2.75 -9.32 12.53
CA THR A 192 3.63 -9.27 11.34
C THR A 192 4.84 -8.33 11.55
N VAL A 193 4.89 -7.60 12.68
CA VAL A 193 5.97 -6.65 13.04
C VAL A 193 6.09 -5.51 12.01
N VAL A 194 4.96 -4.98 11.57
CA VAL A 194 4.90 -3.86 10.62
C VAL A 194 4.04 -2.72 11.18
N PRO A 195 4.23 -1.48 10.70
CA PRO A 195 3.35 -0.37 11.08
C PRO A 195 1.89 -0.70 10.73
N PRO A 196 0.93 -0.42 11.63
CA PRO A 196 -0.46 -0.82 11.45
C PRO A 196 -1.18 -0.06 10.34
N HIS A 197 -0.60 1.03 9.86
CA HIS A 197 -1.18 1.84 8.79
C HIS A 197 -0.14 2.70 8.08
N ARG A 198 -0.10 2.58 6.75
CA ARG A 198 0.45 3.58 5.83
C ARG A 198 -0.66 4.01 4.87
N SER A 199 -0.74 5.32 4.58
CA SER A 199 -1.72 5.84 3.63
C SER A 199 -1.39 5.37 2.21
N GLY A 200 -2.40 4.94 1.46
CA GLY A 200 -2.23 4.56 0.06
C GLY A 200 -1.65 5.67 -0.81
N GLY A 201 -1.97 6.93 -0.50
CA GLY A 201 -1.42 8.09 -1.18
C GLY A 201 0.01 8.46 -0.79
N GLN A 202 0.65 7.72 0.11
CA GLN A 202 2.07 7.90 0.42
C GLN A 202 2.92 7.47 -0.80
N ALA A 203 3.98 8.24 -1.07
CA ALA A 203 4.84 7.98 -2.22
C ALA A 203 5.61 6.65 -2.10
N GLN A 204 5.78 5.98 -3.24
CA GLN A 204 6.78 4.92 -3.38
C GLN A 204 8.19 5.51 -3.21
N PHE A 205 9.16 4.71 -2.75
CA PHE A 205 10.57 5.09 -2.81
C PHE A 205 11.07 4.99 -4.26
N ILE A 206 10.73 5.98 -5.07
CA ILE A 206 11.19 6.08 -6.45
C ILE A 206 12.57 6.75 -6.42
N THR A 207 13.58 6.09 -6.96
CA THR A 207 14.80 6.78 -7.41
C THR A 207 14.42 7.53 -8.69
N GLU A 208 13.85 8.73 -8.56
CA GLU A 208 13.91 9.63 -9.69
C GLU A 208 15.40 9.88 -9.99
N PRO A 209 15.82 9.88 -11.27
CA PRO A 209 17.10 10.45 -11.61
C PRO A 209 17.04 11.88 -11.07
N VAL A 210 17.80 12.14 -10.01
CA VAL A 210 18.09 13.52 -9.62
C VAL A 210 18.66 14.15 -10.89
N PRO A 211 18.01 15.17 -11.48
CA PRO A 211 18.65 15.87 -12.58
C PRO A 211 20.02 16.29 -12.08
N GLU A 212 21.09 15.83 -12.71
CA GLU A 212 22.45 16.26 -12.46
C GLU A 212 22.61 17.73 -12.89
N ALA A 213 21.92 18.61 -12.23
CA ALA A 213 22.11 20.03 -12.37
C ALA A 213 21.85 20.66 -11.01
N ASP A 214 22.92 21.13 -10.41
CA ASP A 214 22.97 21.88 -9.16
C ASP A 214 22.78 21.04 -7.89
N GLY A 215 23.85 20.62 -7.26
CA GLY A 215 24.05 19.95 -5.96
C GLY A 215 23.22 20.38 -4.74
N ALA A 216 22.03 20.90 -4.93
CA ALA A 216 21.12 21.40 -3.93
C ALA A 216 20.01 20.35 -3.64
N SER A 217 20.16 19.63 -2.54
CA SER A 217 19.18 18.68 -1.97
C SER A 217 18.30 19.37 -0.94
N THR A 218 17.08 18.83 -0.67
CA THR A 218 16.23 19.25 0.47
C THR A 218 16.53 18.45 1.74
N ALA A 219 17.58 17.64 1.76
CA ALA A 219 17.91 16.73 2.86
C ALA A 219 18.20 17.45 4.18
N ARG A 220 18.90 18.59 4.13
CA ARG A 220 19.20 19.40 5.33
C ARG A 220 17.93 20.00 5.94
N ALA A 221 17.03 20.52 5.11
CA ALA A 221 15.74 21.05 5.55
C ALA A 221 14.89 19.95 6.18
N ARG A 222 14.88 18.74 5.59
CA ARG A 222 14.15 17.58 6.15
C ARG A 222 14.72 17.15 7.49
N ALA A 223 16.05 16.99 7.60
CA ALA A 223 16.71 16.63 8.84
C ALA A 223 16.43 17.65 9.96
N ARG A 224 16.52 18.96 9.62
CA ARG A 224 16.26 20.04 10.57
C ARG A 224 14.77 20.12 10.94
N ALA A 225 13.85 19.87 10.01
CA ALA A 225 12.41 19.81 10.31
C ALA A 225 12.09 18.68 11.29
N LEU A 226 12.70 17.52 11.16
CA LEU A 226 12.52 16.38 12.10
C LEU A 226 12.94 16.72 13.53
N SER A 227 13.98 17.53 13.71
CA SER A 227 14.44 17.95 15.03
C SER A 227 13.62 19.11 15.65
N HIS A 228 12.66 19.70 14.89
CA HIS A 228 11.85 20.82 15.30
C HIS A 228 10.36 20.62 14.99
N LEU A 229 9.89 19.35 14.99
CA LEU A 229 8.49 19.02 14.65
C LEU A 229 7.47 19.66 15.61
N ASP A 230 7.86 19.87 16.86
CA ASP A 230 7.08 20.52 17.91
C ASP A 230 6.84 22.02 17.66
N GLN A 231 7.63 22.64 16.78
CA GLN A 231 7.57 24.07 16.48
C GLN A 231 6.78 24.37 15.20
N PRO A 232 6.24 25.58 15.04
CA PRO A 232 5.70 26.03 13.77
C PRO A 232 6.80 26.02 12.69
N LEU A 233 6.56 25.32 11.58
CA LEU A 233 7.48 25.25 10.44
C LEU A 233 6.79 25.85 9.22
N SER A 234 7.30 26.97 8.74
CA SER A 234 6.81 27.60 7.52
C SER A 234 7.56 27.13 6.28
N LEU A 235 6.87 27.11 5.12
CA LEU A 235 7.52 26.82 3.83
C LEU A 235 8.67 27.76 3.51
N ARG A 236 8.59 29.01 3.98
CA ARG A 236 9.62 30.01 3.78
C ARG A 236 10.89 29.67 4.54
N GLU A 237 10.78 29.32 5.82
CA GLU A 237 11.91 28.89 6.64
C GLU A 237 12.59 27.64 6.06
N LEU A 238 11.81 26.65 5.64
CA LEU A 238 12.34 25.43 5.03
C LEU A 238 13.14 25.74 3.74
N ALA A 239 12.62 26.65 2.92
CA ALA A 239 13.27 27.07 1.69
C ALA A 239 14.56 27.89 1.98
N GLU A 240 14.51 28.77 2.99
CA GLU A 240 15.66 29.55 3.45
C GLU A 240 16.80 28.65 3.97
N TRP A 241 16.49 27.54 4.66
CA TRP A 241 17.49 26.59 5.12
C TRP A 241 18.26 25.93 3.97
N GLU A 242 17.72 25.87 2.77
CA GLU A 242 18.37 25.36 1.57
C GLU A 242 18.80 26.46 0.59
N SER A 243 18.69 27.74 1.01
CA SER A 243 19.00 28.89 0.15
C SER A 243 18.22 28.91 -1.16
N MET A 244 16.96 28.44 -1.11
CA MET A 244 16.07 28.35 -2.26
C MET A 244 14.89 29.31 -2.16
N SER A 245 14.30 29.67 -3.33
CA SER A 245 12.95 30.25 -3.32
C SER A 245 11.91 29.18 -2.91
N VAL A 246 10.79 29.59 -2.30
CA VAL A 246 9.69 28.70 -1.89
C VAL A 246 9.21 27.83 -3.09
N ARG A 247 9.13 28.40 -4.30
CA ARG A 247 8.72 27.69 -5.51
C ARG A 247 9.73 26.59 -5.88
N THR A 248 11.03 26.90 -5.87
CA THR A 248 12.10 25.95 -6.17
C THR A 248 12.13 24.84 -5.13
N PHE A 249 12.08 25.21 -3.85
CA PHE A 249 12.07 24.27 -2.74
C PHE A 249 10.88 23.31 -2.83
N THR A 250 9.66 23.81 -3.00
CA THR A 250 8.45 22.97 -3.07
C THR A 250 8.50 21.98 -4.24
N ARG A 251 8.98 22.44 -5.40
CA ARG A 251 9.14 21.56 -6.57
C ARG A 251 10.16 20.45 -6.31
N ARG A 252 11.35 20.80 -5.80
CA ARG A 252 12.42 19.83 -5.49
C ARG A 252 12.00 18.90 -4.36
N PHE A 253 11.43 19.43 -3.30
CA PHE A 253 10.95 18.64 -2.18
C PHE A 253 9.94 17.58 -2.65
N ARG A 254 9.01 17.97 -3.55
CA ARG A 254 8.05 17.02 -4.11
C ARG A 254 8.72 15.99 -5.01
N ALA A 255 9.72 16.37 -5.79
CA ALA A 255 10.51 15.45 -6.59
C ALA A 255 11.28 14.44 -5.73
N GLU A 256 11.87 14.87 -4.60
CA GLU A 256 12.64 14.01 -3.69
C GLU A 256 11.77 13.13 -2.76
N THR A 257 10.56 13.60 -2.39
CA THR A 257 9.74 12.94 -1.35
C THR A 257 8.40 12.41 -1.86
N GLY A 258 8.03 12.77 -3.10
CA GLY A 258 6.72 12.44 -3.69
C GLY A 258 5.56 13.27 -3.17
N MET A 259 5.75 14.15 -2.16
CA MET A 259 4.69 14.92 -1.52
C MET A 259 5.07 16.38 -1.27
N SER A 260 4.08 17.23 -0.97
CA SER A 260 4.37 18.60 -0.60
C SER A 260 5.05 18.67 0.78
N PRO A 261 5.89 19.72 1.04
CA PRO A 261 6.54 19.88 2.35
C PRO A 261 5.55 19.90 3.52
N THR A 262 4.42 20.58 3.36
CA THR A 262 3.38 20.66 4.41
C THR A 262 2.76 19.29 4.71
N GLN A 263 2.49 18.51 3.67
CA GLN A 263 1.95 17.16 3.82
C GLN A 263 2.96 16.23 4.48
N TRP A 264 4.23 16.32 4.10
CA TRP A 264 5.32 15.54 4.70
C TRP A 264 5.49 15.86 6.18
N ILE A 265 5.51 17.17 6.58
CA ILE A 265 5.59 17.57 7.99
C ILE A 265 4.40 17.01 8.78
N LEU A 266 3.20 17.08 8.22
CA LEU A 266 2.01 16.54 8.88
C LEU A 266 2.14 15.02 9.12
N GLU A 267 2.65 14.27 8.15
CA GLU A 267 2.90 12.84 8.32
C GLU A 267 3.96 12.55 9.40
N GLN A 268 5.07 13.30 9.43
CA GLN A 268 6.08 13.15 10.49
C GLN A 268 5.50 13.46 11.88
N ARG A 269 4.65 14.47 11.99
CA ARG A 269 3.94 14.78 13.25
C ARG A 269 2.98 13.67 13.68
N ILE A 270 2.27 13.03 12.74
CA ILE A 270 1.43 11.87 13.02
C ILE A 270 2.28 10.69 13.51
N ILE A 271 3.41 10.40 12.88
CA ILE A 271 4.35 9.35 13.31
C ILE A 271 4.81 9.63 14.75
N ARG A 272 5.25 10.86 15.02
CA ARG A 272 5.70 11.27 16.36
C ARG A 272 4.59 11.17 17.40
N ALA A 273 3.36 11.58 17.06
CA ALA A 273 2.21 11.46 17.98
C ALA A 273 1.91 9.99 18.31
N ARG A 274 2.00 9.10 17.34
CA ARG A 274 1.81 7.66 17.55
C ARG A 274 2.88 7.08 18.47
N GLU A 275 4.16 7.39 18.25
CA GLU A 275 5.26 6.97 19.13
C GLU A 275 5.02 7.43 20.58
N LEU A 276 4.58 8.66 20.78
CA LEU A 276 4.27 9.20 22.11
C LEU A 276 3.06 8.51 22.76
N LEU A 277 2.02 8.21 21.97
CA LEU A 277 0.84 7.50 22.45
C LEU A 277 1.16 6.02 22.83
N GLU A 278 2.07 5.39 22.10
CA GLU A 278 2.49 4.01 22.30
C GLU A 278 3.44 3.87 23.51
N ASN A 279 4.36 4.82 23.68
CA ASN A 279 5.49 4.68 24.59
C ASN A 279 5.40 5.57 25.86
N THR A 280 4.39 6.44 25.98
CA THR A 280 4.27 7.37 27.14
C THR A 280 2.84 7.46 27.67
N ASP A 281 2.70 7.87 28.94
CA ASP A 281 1.40 8.16 29.58
C ASP A 281 0.99 9.63 29.47
N LEU A 282 1.66 10.41 28.61
CA LEU A 282 1.36 11.83 28.43
C LEU A 282 -0.12 12.05 28.09
N PRO A 283 -0.79 13.05 28.70
CA PRO A 283 -2.12 13.48 28.29
C PRO A 283 -2.16 13.78 26.77
N VAL A 284 -3.33 13.61 26.15
CA VAL A 284 -3.47 13.82 24.69
C VAL A 284 -3.11 15.25 24.29
N ASP A 285 -3.34 16.23 25.17
CA ASP A 285 -2.96 17.63 24.94
C ASP A 285 -1.44 17.80 24.89
N ASP A 286 -0.71 17.14 25.80
CA ASP A 286 0.76 17.15 25.82
C ASP A 286 1.35 16.39 24.64
N VAL A 287 0.74 15.27 24.24
CA VAL A 287 1.11 14.56 23.00
C VAL A 287 0.91 15.48 21.78
N ALA A 288 -0.19 16.22 21.70
CA ALA A 288 -0.43 17.15 20.62
C ALA A 288 0.63 18.25 20.56
N ALA A 289 0.99 18.84 21.69
CA ALA A 289 2.04 19.84 21.79
C ALA A 289 3.40 19.27 21.37
N ALA A 290 3.82 18.14 21.95
CA ALA A 290 5.12 17.51 21.69
C ALA A 290 5.27 16.98 20.25
N ALA A 291 4.15 16.69 19.59
CA ALA A 291 4.11 16.28 18.18
C ALA A 291 3.88 17.47 17.22
N GLY A 292 3.73 18.69 17.71
CA GLY A 292 3.62 19.91 16.89
C GLY A 292 2.24 20.19 16.30
N PHE A 293 1.16 19.64 16.89
CA PHE A 293 -0.22 19.90 16.42
C PHE A 293 -0.84 21.18 16.96
N GLY A 294 -0.20 21.86 17.90
CA GLY A 294 -0.72 23.06 18.53
C GLY A 294 -1.97 22.85 19.40
N THR A 295 -2.88 21.95 19.04
CA THR A 295 -4.08 21.62 19.85
C THR A 295 -4.40 20.12 19.75
N ALA A 296 -4.98 19.54 20.83
CA ALA A 296 -5.48 18.19 20.84
C ALA A 296 -6.61 17.96 19.81
N THR A 297 -7.39 18.99 19.50
CA THR A 297 -8.43 18.91 18.46
C THR A 297 -7.81 18.67 17.08
N SER A 298 -6.74 19.39 16.74
CA SER A 298 -6.00 19.19 15.50
C SER A 298 -5.41 17.78 15.43
N LEU A 299 -4.77 17.31 16.52
CA LEU A 299 -4.28 15.94 16.60
C LEU A 299 -5.40 14.90 16.39
N ARG A 300 -6.54 15.07 17.08
CA ARG A 300 -7.69 14.15 16.94
C ARG A 300 -8.18 14.05 15.49
N GLN A 301 -8.35 15.20 14.82
CA GLN A 301 -8.80 15.23 13.43
C GLN A 301 -7.82 14.52 12.49
N HIS A 302 -6.55 14.86 12.57
CA HIS A 302 -5.54 14.30 11.69
C HIS A 302 -5.29 12.81 11.97
N LEU A 303 -5.20 12.42 13.25
CA LEU A 303 -5.00 11.02 13.61
C LEU A 303 -6.20 10.15 13.21
N SER A 304 -7.44 10.60 13.48
CA SER A 304 -8.64 9.86 13.08
C SER A 304 -8.76 9.73 11.56
N ARG A 305 -8.36 10.76 10.81
CA ARG A 305 -8.35 10.71 9.34
C ARG A 305 -7.31 9.73 8.81
N THR A 306 -6.15 9.63 9.47
CA THR A 306 -5.02 8.82 9.00
C THR A 306 -5.10 7.37 9.50
N VAL A 307 -5.54 7.17 10.75
CA VAL A 307 -5.50 5.86 11.44
C VAL A 307 -6.91 5.30 11.69
N GLY A 308 -7.96 6.09 11.49
CA GLY A 308 -9.36 5.66 11.64
C GLY A 308 -9.88 5.65 13.08
N VAL A 309 -9.05 6.00 14.09
CA VAL A 309 -9.42 5.97 15.51
C VAL A 309 -8.97 7.22 16.24
N SER A 310 -9.59 7.52 17.40
CA SER A 310 -9.16 8.63 18.26
C SER A 310 -7.82 8.34 18.95
N PRO A 311 -7.06 9.37 19.40
CA PRO A 311 -5.82 9.17 20.14
C PRO A 311 -5.97 8.29 21.39
N SER A 312 -7.05 8.41 22.13
CA SER A 312 -7.31 7.59 23.31
C SER A 312 -7.61 6.13 22.94
N ALA A 313 -8.40 5.90 21.89
CA ALA A 313 -8.67 4.56 21.37
C ALA A 313 -7.40 3.93 20.78
N TYR A 314 -6.57 4.74 20.10
CA TYR A 314 -5.28 4.30 19.59
C TYR A 314 -4.37 3.82 20.74
N ARG A 315 -4.20 4.62 21.80
CA ARG A 315 -3.41 4.24 22.99
C ARG A 315 -3.91 2.94 23.60
N ALA A 316 -5.22 2.79 23.80
CA ALA A 316 -5.80 1.60 24.38
C ALA A 316 -5.57 0.30 23.55
N THR A 317 -5.16 0.44 22.28
CA THR A 317 -4.82 -0.70 21.42
C THR A 317 -3.41 -1.23 21.70
N PHE A 318 -2.52 -0.39 22.26
CA PHE A 318 -1.11 -0.70 22.51
C PHE A 318 -0.77 -0.85 24.01
N ARG A 319 -1.71 -0.57 24.87
CA ARG A 319 -1.63 -0.66 26.33
C ARG A 319 -2.93 -1.22 26.88
#